data_d34c5119ca963e3ed70ebb23509a1794
#
_entry.id   d34c5119ca963e3ed70ebb23509a1794
#
_cell.length_a   1.000
_cell.length_b   1.000
_cell.length_c   1.000
_cell.angle_alpha   90.00
_cell.angle_beta   90.00
_cell.angle_gamma   90.00
#
_symmetry.space_group_name_H-M   'P 1'
#
loop_
_entity.id
_entity.type
_entity.pdbx_description
1 polymer ?
#
loop_
_entity_poly.entity_id
_entity_poly.type
_entity_poly.pdbx_seq_one_letter_code
_entity_poly.pdbx_strand_id
1 'polypeptide(L)'
;MDGSPPDRGSPTSAPHDRLDSWKAIAGYLKRDVTTAQRWERREAMPVHRHLHEKQGSVYAYRSELDAWSQRRRTEIGVAEEPASEPVVQSGVAPFSLQDGRRGTRRRLVTVLGGVLVAVLGISAWWIVAQRNGADRDPLRDARVTQLTDLSGTEQAAAISPDGRFVAFLAQESGHSDAWITEVGSSQYRNLTHGGVSELVNPSIRTLGFSPDGRLVTIWSRKSDGSRSGDINILATPAQGSADLETYLPEAAELAWSSDGHRLVYHTTAPGDPIFVKASGQASAHQIYVAPAGVHCHFPVWSADDAYIYFVRGIPPDAWDIWRIRPSGEGLERITFHNSLVSHPVLLDRHTLVYLATDAQRSGPWMFSIDVERRVPRRINSGLEHYTSLAASADGYRLVATASTVRSSISQLPIADTALPAVPVSPSGMSPRFGPDYLLYVSPPGKRQGIWKRVNGVSREIWGTTQSTIVGGPAIAPDGRRIAWTSADGDRTSLWIMDSDGGHSRTLTDSLTLRGNPAWAPDGKSIVAAVVRDGEPRLTKIPLDGSAPQTLVPRILPRSRVVAGWAVLALLRS
;
A
#
# COMPACT_ATOMS: atom_id res chain seq x y z
N MET A 1 48.18 19.17 33.12
CA MET A 1 47.22 20.12 33.71
C MET A 1 45.86 19.74 33.17
N ASP A 2 45.15 19.16 34.04
CA ASP A 2 43.85 18.53 33.94
C ASP A 2 42.75 19.61 33.94
N GLY A 3 41.74 19.48 33.14
CA GLY A 3 40.67 20.45 33.07
C GLY A 3 39.43 19.92 32.39
N SER A 4 38.78 18.89 32.99
CA SER A 4 37.42 18.47 32.63
C SER A 4 36.38 19.46 33.19
N PRO A 5 35.33 19.83 32.46
CA PRO A 5 34.22 20.63 32.98
C PRO A 5 33.21 19.77 33.76
N PRO A 6 32.47 20.35 34.73
CA PRO A 6 31.69 19.60 35.70
C PRO A 6 30.35 19.13 35.13
N ASP A 7 30.02 17.93 35.52
CA ASP A 7 28.75 17.22 35.39
C ASP A 7 27.59 18.03 36.03
N ARG A 8 26.55 18.34 35.24
CA ARG A 8 25.29 18.91 35.74
C ARG A 8 24.38 17.79 36.19
N GLY A 9 24.33 17.56 37.48
CA GLY A 9 23.49 16.60 38.16
C GLY A 9 22.01 16.70 37.78
N SER A 10 21.45 15.57 37.42
CA SER A 10 20.00 15.32 37.34
C SER A 10 19.38 15.32 38.73
N PRO A 11 18.18 15.84 38.96
CA PRO A 11 17.53 15.81 40.25
C PRO A 11 17.16 14.38 40.64
N THR A 12 17.66 13.92 41.77
CA THR A 12 17.36 12.63 42.40
C THR A 12 15.90 12.62 42.85
N SER A 13 14.99 11.97 42.12
CA SER A 13 13.61 11.75 42.55
C SER A 13 13.54 10.54 43.50
N ALA A 14 12.73 10.65 44.57
CA ALA A 14 12.54 9.66 45.61
C ALA A 14 12.03 8.31 45.08
N PRO A 15 12.35 7.17 45.71
CA PRO A 15 11.98 5.82 45.21
C PRO A 15 10.48 5.54 45.11
N HIS A 16 9.61 6.38 45.67
CA HIS A 16 8.14 6.21 45.65
C HIS A 16 7.43 6.94 44.52
N ASP A 17 8.10 7.71 43.68
CA ASP A 17 7.47 8.53 42.62
C ASP A 17 7.37 7.80 41.27
N ARG A 18 7.96 6.63 41.14
CA ARG A 18 8.04 5.89 39.87
C ARG A 18 6.99 4.80 39.72
N LEU A 19 6.39 4.70 38.53
CA LEU A 19 5.39 3.71 38.12
C LEU A 19 5.98 2.86 36.98
N ASP A 20 6.22 1.56 37.19
CA ASP A 20 7.03 0.69 36.31
C ASP A 20 6.24 -0.15 35.30
N SER A 21 5.04 0.21 34.95
CA SER A 21 4.27 -0.51 33.91
C SER A 21 3.09 0.28 33.39
N TRP A 22 2.61 -0.05 32.21
CA TRP A 22 1.36 0.51 31.68
C TRP A 22 0.18 0.34 32.64
N LYS A 23 0.10 -0.79 33.35
CA LYS A 23 -0.95 -1.07 34.34
C LYS A 23 -0.87 -0.12 35.54
N ALA A 24 0.37 0.14 36.02
CA ALA A 24 0.57 1.07 37.13
C ALA A 24 0.27 2.52 36.73
N ILE A 25 0.71 2.95 35.54
CA ILE A 25 0.43 4.28 34.99
C ILE A 25 -1.08 4.50 34.79
N ALA A 26 -1.76 3.55 34.17
CA ALA A 26 -3.19 3.60 33.93
C ALA A 26 -3.99 3.61 35.26
N GLY A 27 -3.58 2.79 36.23
CA GLY A 27 -4.17 2.76 37.56
C GLY A 27 -4.03 4.10 38.30
N TYR A 28 -2.86 4.74 38.24
CA TYR A 28 -2.62 6.05 38.81
C TYR A 28 -3.53 7.14 38.21
N LEU A 29 -3.67 7.13 36.88
CA LEU A 29 -4.52 8.07 36.15
C LEU A 29 -6.02 7.72 36.22
N LYS A 30 -6.39 6.63 36.89
CA LYS A 30 -7.77 6.09 36.99
C LYS A 30 -8.41 5.91 35.59
N ARG A 31 -7.65 5.33 34.65
CA ARG A 31 -8.07 5.06 33.27
C ARG A 31 -7.63 3.64 32.87
N ASP A 32 -8.16 3.17 31.74
CA ASP A 32 -7.70 1.91 31.14
C ASP A 32 -6.34 2.08 30.44
N VAL A 33 -5.66 0.96 30.22
CA VAL A 33 -4.32 0.93 29.61
C VAL A 33 -4.33 1.49 28.20
N THR A 34 -5.37 1.22 27.43
CA THR A 34 -5.53 1.68 26.04
C THR A 34 -5.66 3.22 25.98
N THR A 35 -6.36 3.81 26.93
CA THR A 35 -6.50 5.27 27.07
C THR A 35 -5.15 5.90 27.44
N ALA A 36 -4.40 5.34 28.39
CA ALA A 36 -3.08 5.84 28.77
C ALA A 36 -2.09 5.78 27.59
N GLN A 37 -2.07 4.67 26.84
CA GLN A 37 -1.26 4.54 25.63
C GLN A 37 -1.66 5.50 24.51
N ARG A 38 -2.95 5.84 24.40
CA ARG A 38 -3.42 6.85 23.45
C ARG A 38 -2.94 8.25 23.84
N TRP A 39 -2.95 8.58 25.12
CA TRP A 39 -2.45 9.86 25.62
C TRP A 39 -0.93 10.03 25.44
N GLU A 40 -0.15 8.97 25.64
CA GLU A 40 1.28 9.00 25.32
C GLU A 40 1.51 9.33 23.84
N ARG A 41 0.76 8.68 22.93
CA ARG A 41 0.96 8.83 21.48
C ARG A 41 0.41 10.14 20.91
N ARG A 42 -0.69 10.69 21.47
CA ARG A 42 -1.41 11.82 20.87
C ARG A 42 -1.31 13.11 21.65
N GLU A 43 -1.03 13.04 22.92
CA GLU A 43 -1.08 14.17 23.84
C GLU A 43 0.22 14.35 24.62
N ALA A 44 1.31 13.74 24.12
CA ALA A 44 2.65 13.82 24.69
C ALA A 44 2.71 13.58 26.21
N MET A 45 1.92 12.61 26.71
CA MET A 45 1.99 12.20 28.11
C MET A 45 3.39 11.65 28.43
N PRO A 46 4.08 12.09 29.48
CA PRO A 46 5.46 11.70 29.76
C PRO A 46 5.54 10.22 30.18
N VAL A 47 6.09 9.39 29.29
CA VAL A 47 6.38 7.98 29.52
C VAL A 47 7.78 7.69 29.03
N HIS A 48 8.59 7.08 29.87
CA HIS A 48 9.98 6.72 29.59
C HIS A 48 10.11 5.23 29.26
N ARG A 49 11.14 4.87 28.49
CA ARG A 49 11.43 3.49 28.09
C ARG A 49 12.83 3.08 28.52
N HIS A 50 12.97 1.88 29.05
CA HIS A 50 14.29 1.31 29.31
C HIS A 50 14.91 0.82 28.00
N LEU A 51 16.14 1.26 27.72
CA LEU A 51 16.97 0.76 26.63
C LEU A 51 17.66 -0.55 27.05
N HIS A 52 16.94 -1.67 26.99
CA HIS A 52 17.52 -3.01 27.08
C HIS A 52 16.99 -3.91 25.98
N GLU A 53 17.86 -4.78 25.45
CA GLU A 53 17.72 -5.53 24.20
C GLU A 53 16.60 -6.58 24.12
N LYS A 54 15.77 -6.77 25.14
CA LYS A 54 14.62 -7.71 25.08
C LYS A 54 13.47 -7.18 25.94
N GLN A 55 12.41 -6.72 25.29
CA GLN A 55 11.15 -6.18 25.81
C GLN A 55 11.28 -4.81 26.52
N GLY A 56 10.93 -3.75 25.80
CA GLY A 56 10.91 -2.38 26.31
C GLY A 56 9.90 -2.21 27.43
N SER A 57 10.34 -2.31 28.70
CA SER A 57 9.56 -1.92 29.85
C SER A 57 9.43 -0.39 29.88
N VAL A 58 8.23 0.09 30.25
CA VAL A 58 7.90 1.51 30.34
C VAL A 58 7.78 1.92 31.80
N TYR A 59 8.16 3.17 32.08
CA TYR A 59 7.95 3.80 33.38
C TYR A 59 7.57 5.28 33.24
N ALA A 60 6.92 5.84 34.27
CA ALA A 60 6.60 7.25 34.35
C ALA A 60 6.74 7.73 35.81
N TYR A 61 6.98 9.02 35.99
CA TYR A 61 6.98 9.63 37.32
C TYR A 61 5.64 10.27 37.61
N ARG A 62 5.11 10.10 38.84
CA ARG A 62 3.82 10.68 39.26
C ARG A 62 3.83 12.19 39.15
N SER A 63 4.92 12.83 39.57
CA SER A 63 5.13 14.27 39.45
C SER A 63 5.02 14.79 38.01
N GLU A 64 5.57 14.06 37.03
CA GLU A 64 5.47 14.41 35.61
C GLU A 64 4.04 14.22 35.07
N LEU A 65 3.36 13.13 35.48
CA LEU A 65 1.98 12.87 35.10
C LEU A 65 1.02 13.90 35.67
N ASP A 66 1.23 14.35 36.90
CA ASP A 66 0.42 15.39 37.53
C ASP A 66 0.63 16.76 36.85
N ALA A 67 1.87 17.13 36.57
CA ALA A 67 2.19 18.36 35.84
C ALA A 67 1.61 18.35 34.40
N TRP A 68 1.63 17.20 33.73
CA TRP A 68 0.99 17.02 32.43
C TRP A 68 -0.55 17.12 32.53
N SER A 69 -1.15 16.49 33.53
CA SER A 69 -2.58 16.52 33.79
C SER A 69 -3.10 17.93 34.11
N GLN A 70 -2.34 18.72 34.86
CA GLN A 70 -2.67 20.13 35.15
C GLN A 70 -2.62 21.00 33.89
N ARG A 71 -1.55 20.90 33.07
CA ARG A 71 -1.45 21.63 31.79
C ARG A 71 -2.62 21.31 30.87
N ARG A 72 -3.00 20.05 30.77
CA ARG A 72 -4.13 19.60 29.96
C ARG A 72 -5.46 20.17 30.41
N ARG A 73 -5.69 20.33 31.73
CA ARG A 73 -6.90 20.97 32.27
C ARG A 73 -6.98 22.46 31.92
N THR A 74 -5.86 23.14 31.93
CA THR A 74 -5.78 24.58 31.59
C THR A 74 -6.04 24.79 30.09
N GLU A 75 -5.58 23.89 29.21
CA GLU A 75 -5.78 23.96 27.76
C GLU A 75 -7.24 23.62 27.33
N ILE A 76 -7.95 22.81 28.12
CA ILE A 76 -9.33 22.40 27.80
C ILE A 76 -10.37 23.37 28.34
N GLY A 77 -9.99 24.38 29.15
CA GLY A 77 -10.88 25.48 29.57
C GLY A 77 -12.04 25.06 30.49
N VAL A 78 -11.85 24.05 31.34
CA VAL A 78 -12.85 23.67 32.36
C VAL A 78 -12.60 24.45 33.62
N ALA A 79 -13.42 25.49 33.86
CA ALA A 79 -13.47 26.21 35.11
C ALA A 79 -14.01 25.29 36.24
N GLU A 80 -13.33 25.27 37.36
CA GLU A 80 -13.73 24.56 38.58
C GLU A 80 -14.98 25.19 39.19
N GLU A 81 -15.99 24.37 39.50
CA GLU A 81 -17.02 24.70 40.49
C GLU A 81 -16.42 24.57 41.90
N PRO A 82 -16.65 25.56 42.80
CA PRO A 82 -16.16 25.46 44.18
C PRO A 82 -17.03 24.57 45.03
N ALA A 83 -16.36 23.80 45.86
CA ALA A 83 -16.93 22.88 46.84
C ALA A 83 -17.78 23.58 47.92
N SER A 84 -18.88 22.94 48.26
CA SER A 84 -19.79 23.26 49.32
C SER A 84 -19.26 22.93 50.72
N GLU A 85 -19.41 23.84 51.68
CA GLU A 85 -19.58 23.59 53.13
C GLU A 85 -20.30 24.75 53.83
N PRO A 86 -20.78 24.58 55.11
CA PRO A 86 -21.92 23.77 55.50
C PRO A 86 -23.09 24.64 56.14
N VAL A 87 -24.15 23.95 56.45
CA VAL A 87 -25.43 24.36 57.03
C VAL A 87 -25.28 25.08 58.41
N VAL A 88 -25.98 26.22 58.59
CA VAL A 88 -26.54 26.67 59.89
C VAL A 88 -28.01 27.04 59.70
N GLN A 89 -28.82 26.39 60.50
CA GLN A 89 -30.27 26.62 60.63
C GLN A 89 -30.54 27.92 61.37
N SER A 90 -31.54 28.70 60.97
CA SER A 90 -32.48 29.33 61.86
C SER A 90 -33.64 29.99 61.09
N GLY A 91 -34.73 29.58 61.24
CA GLY A 91 -36.07 29.80 61.58
C GLY A 91 -36.82 31.08 61.12
N VAL A 92 -38.12 30.83 60.92
CA VAL A 92 -39.29 31.71 61.01
C VAL A 92 -40.02 32.06 59.70
N ALA A 93 -41.21 31.71 59.70
CA ALA A 93 -42.29 31.54 58.77
C ALA A 93 -42.91 32.88 58.19
N PRO A 94 -44.10 32.83 57.60
CA PRO A 94 -44.32 32.84 56.16
C PRO A 94 -44.98 34.15 55.67
N PHE A 95 -44.75 34.44 54.39
CA PHE A 95 -45.67 35.43 53.77
C PHE A 95 -46.08 34.93 52.38
N SER A 96 -47.37 34.75 52.23
CA SER A 96 -48.03 34.37 51.00
C SER A 96 -48.24 35.56 50.08
N LEU A 97 -47.84 35.42 48.78
CA LEU A 97 -48.48 36.18 47.69
C LEU A 97 -48.43 35.40 46.39
N GLN A 98 -49.52 34.89 46.00
CA GLN A 98 -50.18 34.74 44.70
C GLN A 98 -49.32 34.73 43.41
N ASP A 99 -49.36 33.60 42.83
CA ASP A 99 -49.84 33.26 41.46
C ASP A 99 -49.67 34.29 40.33
N GLY A 100 -48.87 33.92 39.32
CA GLY A 100 -48.88 34.61 38.04
C GLY A 100 -47.77 34.28 37.03
N ARG A 101 -46.85 33.29 37.25
CA ARG A 101 -45.75 33.04 36.30
C ARG A 101 -45.47 31.58 35.98
N ARG A 102 -46.46 30.69 36.04
CA ARG A 102 -46.23 29.26 35.72
C ARG A 102 -46.32 28.90 34.22
N GLY A 103 -46.81 29.76 33.35
CA GLY A 103 -47.02 29.48 31.93
C GLY A 103 -45.78 29.65 31.06
N THR A 104 -44.91 30.63 31.36
CA THR A 104 -43.79 31.02 30.50
C THR A 104 -42.56 30.13 30.70
N ARG A 105 -42.27 29.69 31.91
CA ARG A 105 -41.12 28.79 32.18
C ARG A 105 -41.34 27.39 31.61
N ARG A 106 -42.54 26.83 31.63
CA ARG A 106 -42.84 25.52 31.01
C ARG A 106 -42.69 25.56 29.49
N ARG A 107 -43.09 26.65 28.82
CA ARG A 107 -42.89 26.82 27.36
C ARG A 107 -41.43 27.02 27.01
N LEU A 108 -40.63 27.71 27.82
CA LEU A 108 -39.21 27.89 27.59
C LEU A 108 -38.43 26.57 27.75
N VAL A 109 -38.75 25.77 28.77
CA VAL A 109 -38.12 24.47 29.02
C VAL A 109 -38.48 23.45 27.93
N THR A 110 -39.73 23.46 27.41
CA THR A 110 -40.13 22.59 26.29
C THR A 110 -39.49 23.01 24.97
N VAL A 111 -39.33 24.31 24.70
CA VAL A 111 -38.65 24.81 23.51
C VAL A 111 -37.14 24.51 23.57
N LEU A 112 -36.49 24.77 24.71
CA LEU A 112 -35.06 24.42 24.89
C LEU A 112 -34.81 22.91 24.84
N GLY A 113 -35.69 22.10 25.41
CA GLY A 113 -35.62 20.63 25.29
C GLY A 113 -35.78 20.15 23.85
N GLY A 114 -36.72 20.75 23.11
CA GLY A 114 -36.93 20.46 21.68
C GLY A 114 -35.71 20.83 20.81
N VAL A 115 -35.11 21.98 21.06
CA VAL A 115 -33.90 22.43 20.36
C VAL A 115 -32.71 21.51 20.69
N LEU A 116 -32.54 21.11 21.95
CA LEU A 116 -31.47 20.19 22.34
C LEU A 116 -31.61 18.82 21.68
N VAL A 117 -32.84 18.28 21.65
CA VAL A 117 -33.13 17.01 20.97
C VAL A 117 -32.89 17.12 19.45
N ALA A 118 -33.28 18.23 18.82
CA ALA A 118 -33.02 18.49 17.41
C ALA A 118 -31.52 18.59 17.12
N VAL A 119 -30.75 19.31 17.93
CA VAL A 119 -29.29 19.42 17.79
C VAL A 119 -28.62 18.08 18.01
N LEU A 120 -29.04 17.30 19.01
CA LEU A 120 -28.52 15.94 19.23
C LEU A 120 -28.89 14.99 18.09
N GLY A 121 -30.10 15.09 17.54
CA GLY A 121 -30.56 14.32 16.39
C GLY A 121 -29.79 14.67 15.12
N ILE A 122 -29.58 15.95 14.84
CA ILE A 122 -28.78 16.42 13.71
C ILE A 122 -27.31 16.02 13.88
N SER A 123 -26.76 16.14 15.08
CA SER A 123 -25.37 15.72 15.36
C SER A 123 -25.20 14.21 15.23
N ALA A 124 -26.13 13.42 15.73
CA ALA A 124 -26.14 11.97 15.59
C ALA A 124 -26.29 11.55 14.12
N TRP A 125 -27.23 12.19 13.40
CA TRP A 125 -27.40 11.97 11.96
C TRP A 125 -26.14 12.35 11.18
N TRP A 126 -25.52 13.48 11.51
CA TRP A 126 -24.27 13.94 10.88
C TRP A 126 -23.10 12.97 11.16
N ILE A 127 -22.97 12.49 12.41
CA ILE A 127 -21.97 11.48 12.79
C ILE A 127 -22.22 10.15 12.06
N VAL A 128 -23.48 9.71 11.95
CA VAL A 128 -23.84 8.49 11.21
C VAL A 128 -23.65 8.68 9.72
N ALA A 129 -24.01 9.83 9.15
CA ALA A 129 -23.79 10.16 7.76
C ALA A 129 -22.29 10.22 7.41
N GLN A 130 -21.47 10.83 8.28
CA GLN A 130 -20.01 10.81 8.14
C GLN A 130 -19.42 9.38 8.26
N ARG A 131 -19.93 8.55 9.17
CA ARG A 131 -19.49 7.16 9.31
C ARG A 131 -19.87 6.33 8.08
N ASN A 132 -21.08 6.48 7.57
CA ASN A 132 -21.57 5.73 6.40
C ASN A 132 -20.96 6.22 5.07
N GLY A 133 -20.56 7.48 4.96
CA GLY A 133 -19.88 8.01 3.77
C GLY A 133 -18.43 7.53 3.62
N ALA A 134 -17.76 7.28 4.75
CA ALA A 134 -16.34 6.94 4.77
C ALA A 134 -16.03 5.45 4.60
N ASP A 135 -17.05 4.60 4.67
CA ASP A 135 -16.90 3.14 4.56
C ASP A 135 -17.32 2.61 3.17
N ARG A 136 -17.59 3.51 2.23
CA ARG A 136 -17.97 3.14 0.86
C ARG A 136 -16.71 2.86 0.04
N ASP A 137 -16.67 1.69 -0.56
CA ASP A 137 -15.75 1.38 -1.66
C ASP A 137 -16.09 2.33 -2.82
N PRO A 138 -15.17 3.23 -3.24
CA PRO A 138 -15.44 4.18 -4.30
C PRO A 138 -15.70 3.52 -5.65
N LEU A 139 -15.30 2.25 -5.82
CA LEU A 139 -15.50 1.47 -7.04
C LEU A 139 -16.62 0.42 -6.94
N ARG A 140 -17.38 0.42 -5.85
CA ARG A 140 -18.43 -0.60 -5.63
C ARG A 140 -19.41 -0.74 -6.78
N ASP A 141 -19.83 0.39 -7.36
CA ASP A 141 -20.81 0.45 -8.44
C ASP A 141 -20.14 0.77 -9.80
N ALA A 142 -18.80 0.69 -9.87
CA ALA A 142 -18.06 0.99 -11.09
C ALA A 142 -18.30 -0.09 -12.16
N ARG A 143 -18.50 0.36 -13.39
CA ARG A 143 -18.52 -0.51 -14.57
C ARG A 143 -17.11 -0.59 -15.14
N VAL A 144 -16.57 -1.80 -15.20
CA VAL A 144 -15.26 -2.06 -15.81
C VAL A 144 -15.45 -2.45 -17.27
N THR A 145 -14.78 -1.74 -18.16
CA THR A 145 -14.75 -2.05 -19.60
C THR A 145 -13.29 -2.13 -20.07
N GLN A 146 -12.99 -3.12 -20.89
CA GLN A 146 -11.69 -3.20 -21.55
C GLN A 146 -11.65 -2.15 -22.68
N LEU A 147 -10.60 -1.31 -22.69
CA LEU A 147 -10.43 -0.23 -23.66
C LEU A 147 -9.57 -0.63 -24.85
N THR A 148 -8.62 -1.54 -24.62
CA THR A 148 -7.62 -1.92 -25.62
C THR A 148 -7.52 -3.44 -25.68
N ASP A 149 -7.20 -3.99 -26.86
CA ASP A 149 -6.94 -5.41 -27.10
C ASP A 149 -5.84 -5.56 -28.18
N LEU A 150 -4.69 -4.92 -27.93
CA LEU A 150 -3.54 -5.03 -28.82
C LEU A 150 -2.77 -6.32 -28.53
N SER A 151 -2.10 -6.86 -29.55
CA SER A 151 -1.34 -8.11 -29.42
C SER A 151 -0.05 -7.98 -28.60
N GLY A 152 0.36 -6.76 -28.30
CA GLY A 152 1.60 -6.43 -27.58
C GLY A 152 1.40 -6.27 -26.07
N THR A 153 2.44 -5.76 -25.40
CA THR A 153 2.38 -5.37 -24.00
C THR A 153 1.93 -3.94 -23.89
N GLU A 154 0.81 -3.72 -23.21
CA GLU A 154 0.26 -2.38 -22.92
C GLU A 154 0.62 -1.98 -21.49
N GLN A 155 1.01 -0.74 -21.28
CA GLN A 155 1.41 -0.23 -19.98
C GLN A 155 1.27 1.29 -19.88
N ALA A 156 1.33 1.82 -18.65
CA ALA A 156 1.35 3.26 -18.38
C ALA A 156 0.19 4.02 -19.03
N ALA A 157 -1.02 3.87 -18.52
CA ALA A 157 -2.17 4.60 -19.02
C ALA A 157 -2.35 5.96 -18.34
N ALA A 158 -2.77 6.95 -19.12
CA ALA A 158 -3.25 8.27 -18.69
C ALA A 158 -4.62 8.56 -19.33
N ILE A 159 -5.45 9.35 -18.64
CA ILE A 159 -6.76 9.76 -19.13
C ILE A 159 -6.84 11.30 -19.20
N SER A 160 -7.48 11.82 -20.23
CA SER A 160 -7.68 13.27 -20.36
C SER A 160 -8.58 13.80 -19.23
N PRO A 161 -8.45 15.10 -18.86
CA PRO A 161 -9.25 15.68 -17.77
C PRO A 161 -10.76 15.53 -17.95
N ASP A 162 -11.25 15.59 -19.19
CA ASP A 162 -12.67 15.40 -19.56
C ASP A 162 -13.07 13.90 -19.67
N GLY A 163 -12.12 12.99 -19.52
CA GLY A 163 -12.32 11.54 -19.61
C GLY A 163 -12.60 11.01 -21.01
N ARG A 164 -12.37 11.79 -22.08
CA ARG A 164 -12.68 11.38 -23.46
C ARG A 164 -11.55 10.58 -24.11
N PHE A 165 -10.30 10.92 -23.80
CA PHE A 165 -9.13 10.31 -24.41
C PHE A 165 -8.31 9.54 -23.38
N VAL A 166 -7.73 8.42 -23.83
CA VAL A 166 -6.76 7.63 -23.06
C VAL A 166 -5.49 7.52 -23.87
N ALA A 167 -4.38 7.91 -23.28
CA ALA A 167 -3.04 7.66 -23.80
C ALA A 167 -2.42 6.48 -23.06
N PHE A 168 -1.68 5.64 -23.77
CA PHE A 168 -1.04 4.45 -23.19
C PHE A 168 0.24 4.11 -23.97
N LEU A 169 1.15 3.39 -23.33
CA LEU A 169 2.31 2.80 -24.00
C LEU A 169 1.94 1.41 -24.50
N ALA A 170 2.28 1.12 -25.74
CA ALA A 170 2.16 -0.23 -26.28
C ALA A 170 3.44 -0.64 -27.02
N GLN A 171 3.83 -1.90 -26.84
CA GLN A 171 4.97 -2.48 -27.52
C GLN A 171 4.50 -3.19 -28.78
N GLU A 172 4.94 -2.72 -29.94
CA GLU A 172 4.70 -3.36 -31.23
C GLU A 172 6.05 -3.59 -31.91
N SER A 173 6.25 -4.79 -32.46
CA SER A 173 7.46 -5.18 -33.19
C SER A 173 8.80 -4.90 -32.46
N GLY A 174 8.78 -4.98 -31.10
CA GLY A 174 9.98 -4.80 -30.27
C GLY A 174 10.27 -3.36 -29.84
N HIS A 175 9.50 -2.36 -30.31
CA HIS A 175 9.60 -0.96 -29.91
C HIS A 175 8.37 -0.56 -29.10
N SER A 176 8.57 0.31 -28.11
CA SER A 176 7.47 0.89 -27.34
C SER A 176 7.13 2.26 -27.88
N ASP A 177 5.87 2.48 -28.20
CA ASP A 177 5.34 3.76 -28.65
C ASP A 177 4.23 4.26 -27.71
N ALA A 178 4.03 5.57 -27.69
CA ALA A 178 2.87 6.18 -27.05
C ALA A 178 1.70 6.22 -28.05
N TRP A 179 0.55 5.77 -27.62
CA TRP A 179 -0.67 5.69 -28.40
C TRP A 179 -1.78 6.46 -27.71
N ILE A 180 -2.77 6.91 -28.48
CA ILE A 180 -3.98 7.55 -27.96
C ILE A 180 -5.21 6.95 -28.62
N THR A 181 -6.28 6.83 -27.82
CA THR A 181 -7.62 6.42 -28.29
C THR A 181 -8.70 7.28 -27.66
N GLU A 182 -9.82 7.44 -28.32
CA GLU A 182 -11.05 8.00 -27.73
C GLU A 182 -11.81 6.88 -27.02
N VAL A 183 -12.30 7.15 -25.81
CA VAL A 183 -13.05 6.19 -25.01
C VAL A 183 -14.31 5.73 -25.74
N GLY A 184 -14.44 4.43 -25.95
CA GLY A 184 -15.52 3.84 -26.74
C GLY A 184 -15.22 3.70 -28.24
N SER A 185 -14.04 4.13 -28.71
CA SER A 185 -13.55 3.91 -30.06
C SER A 185 -12.64 2.67 -30.11
N SER A 186 -12.62 1.99 -31.25
CA SER A 186 -11.63 0.95 -31.56
C SER A 186 -10.46 1.47 -32.43
N GLN A 187 -10.34 2.79 -32.59
CA GLN A 187 -9.26 3.38 -33.37
C GLN A 187 -8.15 3.87 -32.45
N TYR A 188 -6.93 3.51 -32.80
CA TYR A 188 -5.72 3.89 -32.08
C TYR A 188 -4.83 4.72 -32.99
N ARG A 189 -4.25 5.81 -32.46
CA ARG A 189 -3.29 6.64 -33.16
C ARG A 189 -1.94 6.60 -32.44
N ASN A 190 -0.89 6.25 -33.15
CA ASN A 190 0.47 6.32 -32.66
C ASN A 190 0.91 7.80 -32.55
N LEU A 191 1.52 8.18 -31.45
CA LEU A 191 1.98 9.56 -31.16
C LEU A 191 3.48 9.71 -31.37
N THR A 192 4.26 8.64 -31.28
CA THR A 192 5.73 8.70 -31.25
C THR A 192 6.40 8.09 -32.49
N HIS A 193 5.71 7.20 -33.20
CA HIS A 193 6.16 6.57 -34.46
C HIS A 193 7.61 6.06 -34.43
N GLY A 194 8.05 5.47 -33.28
CA GLY A 194 9.43 5.01 -33.09
C GLY A 194 10.45 6.13 -32.92
N GLY A 195 10.04 7.39 -32.87
CA GLY A 195 10.94 8.56 -32.77
C GLY A 195 11.53 8.79 -31.38
N VAL A 196 11.15 8.00 -30.38
CA VAL A 196 11.63 8.14 -29.00
C VAL A 196 12.31 6.85 -28.56
N SER A 197 13.56 6.95 -28.12
CA SER A 197 14.40 5.76 -27.88
C SER A 197 14.05 5.01 -26.58
N GLU A 198 13.59 5.69 -25.53
CA GLU A 198 13.18 5.06 -24.28
C GLU A 198 11.95 5.77 -23.70
N LEU A 199 10.86 5.02 -23.58
CA LEU A 199 9.56 5.50 -23.09
C LEU A 199 9.10 4.81 -21.80
N VAL A 200 9.68 3.67 -21.46
CA VAL A 200 9.19 2.81 -20.39
C VAL A 200 9.97 3.02 -19.11
N ASN A 201 9.30 3.53 -18.09
CA ASN A 201 9.87 3.61 -16.75
C ASN A 201 8.77 3.33 -15.70
N PRO A 202 8.75 2.14 -15.07
CA PRO A 202 7.70 1.77 -14.11
C PRO A 202 7.77 2.52 -12.78
N SER A 203 8.84 3.28 -12.54
CA SER A 203 9.03 4.03 -11.29
C SER A 203 8.40 5.42 -11.30
N ILE A 204 7.86 5.86 -12.45
CA ILE A 204 7.28 7.19 -12.63
C ILE A 204 6.01 7.12 -13.49
N ARG A 205 5.24 8.19 -13.50
CA ARG A 205 4.12 8.38 -14.45
C ARG A 205 4.68 8.88 -15.78
N THR A 206 4.72 8.00 -16.76
CA THR A 206 5.35 8.29 -18.06
C THR A 206 4.47 9.07 -19.03
N LEU A 207 3.15 9.04 -18.82
CA LEU A 207 2.16 9.74 -19.65
C LEU A 207 1.28 10.67 -18.81
N GLY A 208 0.85 11.78 -19.40
CA GLY A 208 -0.09 12.71 -18.81
C GLY A 208 -0.82 13.53 -19.88
N PHE A 209 -1.78 14.35 -19.44
CA PHE A 209 -2.48 15.32 -20.27
C PHE A 209 -2.35 16.72 -19.69
N SER A 210 -2.33 17.73 -20.55
CA SER A 210 -2.51 19.13 -20.11
C SER A 210 -3.91 19.34 -19.50
N PRO A 211 -4.11 20.35 -18.64
CA PRO A 211 -5.40 20.60 -17.97
C PRO A 211 -6.57 20.84 -18.93
N ASP A 212 -6.29 21.38 -20.11
CA ASP A 212 -7.28 21.58 -21.17
C ASP A 212 -7.48 20.35 -22.09
N GLY A 213 -6.75 19.25 -21.82
CA GLY A 213 -6.80 18.02 -22.59
C GLY A 213 -6.22 18.10 -24.00
N ARG A 214 -5.60 19.23 -24.37
CA ARG A 214 -5.10 19.45 -25.75
C ARG A 214 -3.75 18.82 -26.02
N LEU A 215 -2.92 18.66 -25.00
CA LEU A 215 -1.59 18.07 -25.12
C LEU A 215 -1.53 16.74 -24.36
N VAL A 216 -0.82 15.79 -24.95
CA VAL A 216 -0.30 14.59 -24.27
C VAL A 216 1.14 14.86 -23.92
N THR A 217 1.50 14.66 -22.66
CA THR A 217 2.89 14.71 -22.21
C THR A 217 3.46 13.32 -22.08
N ILE A 218 4.70 13.18 -22.47
CA ILE A 218 5.39 11.89 -22.63
C ILE A 218 6.78 12.02 -22.03
N TRP A 219 7.08 11.19 -21.03
CA TRP A 219 8.43 11.05 -20.53
C TRP A 219 9.33 10.39 -21.56
N SER A 220 10.56 10.87 -21.67
CA SER A 220 11.55 10.28 -22.57
C SER A 220 12.95 10.34 -21.99
N ARG A 221 13.78 9.37 -22.38
CA ARG A 221 15.21 9.42 -22.16
C ARG A 221 15.93 9.24 -23.50
N LYS A 222 16.93 10.09 -23.79
CA LYS A 222 17.81 9.92 -24.93
C LYS A 222 18.80 8.78 -24.62
N SER A 223 18.90 7.83 -25.52
CA SER A 223 19.87 6.73 -25.43
C SER A 223 21.17 7.13 -26.12
N ASP A 224 22.02 7.89 -25.45
CA ASP A 224 23.36 8.25 -25.94
C ASP A 224 24.48 7.39 -25.32
N GLY A 225 24.11 6.35 -24.55
CA GLY A 225 25.05 5.47 -23.85
C GLY A 225 25.60 6.05 -22.56
N SER A 226 25.26 7.31 -22.19
CA SER A 226 25.62 7.86 -20.89
C SER A 226 24.64 7.37 -19.81
N ARG A 227 25.13 7.13 -18.59
CA ARG A 227 24.27 6.77 -17.43
C ARG A 227 23.35 7.90 -16.99
N SER A 228 23.59 9.09 -17.48
CA SER A 228 22.85 10.33 -17.21
C SER A 228 22.29 10.88 -18.53
N GLY A 229 21.56 10.02 -19.29
CA GLY A 229 20.90 10.48 -20.50
C GLY A 229 19.94 11.64 -20.22
N ASP A 230 19.81 12.57 -21.17
CA ASP A 230 18.89 13.70 -21.11
C ASP A 230 17.46 13.20 -20.91
N ILE A 231 16.91 13.41 -19.73
CA ILE A 231 15.52 13.11 -19.41
C ILE A 231 14.69 14.36 -19.71
N ASN A 232 13.61 14.17 -20.46
CA ASN A 232 12.74 15.26 -20.85
C ASN A 232 11.28 14.83 -20.79
N ILE A 233 10.40 15.80 -20.55
CA ILE A 233 8.99 15.65 -20.86
C ILE A 233 8.76 16.27 -22.23
N LEU A 234 8.33 15.43 -23.16
CA LEU A 234 7.89 15.82 -24.49
C LEU A 234 6.40 16.12 -24.48
N ALA A 235 5.90 16.89 -25.43
CA ALA A 235 4.48 17.10 -25.64
C ALA A 235 4.12 16.99 -27.12
N THR A 236 2.89 16.51 -27.39
CA THR A 236 2.28 16.49 -28.72
C THR A 236 0.77 16.74 -28.58
N PRO A 237 0.10 17.30 -29.61
CA PRO A 237 -1.34 17.45 -29.56
C PRO A 237 -2.10 16.12 -29.40
N ALA A 238 -3.10 16.13 -28.51
CA ALA A 238 -3.99 15.00 -28.32
C ALA A 238 -4.84 14.71 -29.58
N GLN A 239 -5.09 15.74 -30.39
CA GLN A 239 -5.81 15.63 -31.67
C GLN A 239 -4.98 16.25 -32.79
N GLY A 240 -5.13 15.72 -34.02
CA GLY A 240 -4.33 16.16 -35.14
C GLY A 240 -2.96 15.49 -35.20
N SER A 241 -2.07 16.01 -36.02
CA SER A 241 -0.70 15.52 -36.22
C SER A 241 0.25 16.70 -36.09
N ALA A 242 1.17 16.58 -35.14
CA ALA A 242 2.28 17.49 -35.00
C ALA A 242 3.49 16.74 -34.42
N ASP A 243 4.66 17.33 -34.63
CA ASP A 243 5.90 16.77 -34.10
C ASP A 243 5.94 16.82 -32.57
N LEU A 244 6.75 15.94 -32.00
CA LEU A 244 7.03 15.94 -30.56
C LEU A 244 7.97 17.10 -30.24
N GLU A 245 7.57 17.92 -29.29
CA GLU A 245 8.38 19.03 -28.80
C GLU A 245 8.78 18.84 -27.34
N THR A 246 9.96 19.35 -26.95
CA THR A 246 10.37 19.35 -25.55
C THR A 246 9.52 20.35 -24.78
N TYR A 247 8.68 19.84 -23.88
CA TYR A 247 7.81 20.66 -23.01
C TYR A 247 8.51 21.12 -21.73
N LEU A 248 9.21 20.19 -21.06
CA LEU A 248 9.94 20.48 -19.84
C LEU A 248 11.26 19.67 -19.84
N PRO A 249 12.40 20.33 -20.04
CA PRO A 249 13.70 19.67 -20.02
C PRO A 249 14.09 19.27 -18.61
N GLU A 250 14.90 18.22 -18.48
CA GLU A 250 15.48 17.69 -17.23
C GLU A 250 14.44 17.27 -16.17
N ALA A 251 13.16 17.21 -16.52
CA ALA A 251 12.09 16.76 -15.63
C ALA A 251 11.81 15.27 -15.82
N ALA A 252 11.69 14.58 -14.71
CA ALA A 252 11.38 13.14 -14.70
C ALA A 252 9.86 12.90 -14.71
N GLU A 253 9.08 13.78 -14.10
CA GLU A 253 7.63 13.61 -13.96
C GLU A 253 6.98 14.97 -13.66
N LEU A 254 5.76 15.18 -14.11
CA LEU A 254 5.00 16.40 -13.81
C LEU A 254 3.53 16.14 -13.55
N ALA A 255 2.88 17.06 -12.82
CA ALA A 255 1.43 17.17 -12.71
C ALA A 255 0.99 18.62 -12.62
N TRP A 256 -0.18 18.94 -13.20
CA TRP A 256 -0.77 20.27 -13.13
C TRP A 256 -1.67 20.44 -11.91
N SER A 257 -1.73 21.68 -11.40
CA SER A 257 -2.76 22.10 -10.45
C SER A 257 -4.16 22.00 -11.07
N SER A 258 -5.20 21.93 -10.23
CA SER A 258 -6.58 21.78 -10.69
C SER A 258 -7.04 22.98 -11.54
N ASP A 259 -6.51 24.17 -11.25
CA ASP A 259 -6.76 25.41 -12.01
C ASP A 259 -5.94 25.50 -13.31
N GLY A 260 -4.98 24.59 -13.54
CA GLY A 260 -4.10 24.58 -14.71
C GLY A 260 -3.03 25.68 -14.74
N HIS A 261 -2.94 26.53 -13.70
CA HIS A 261 -2.01 27.65 -13.66
C HIS A 261 -0.64 27.34 -13.06
N ARG A 262 -0.50 26.19 -12.40
CA ARG A 262 0.76 25.75 -11.80
C ARG A 262 1.04 24.30 -12.17
N LEU A 263 2.29 23.94 -12.20
CA LEU A 263 2.72 22.55 -12.32
C LEU A 263 3.70 22.22 -11.19
N VAL A 264 3.65 20.98 -10.74
CA VAL A 264 4.65 20.36 -9.90
C VAL A 264 5.44 19.36 -10.74
N TYR A 265 6.75 19.31 -10.54
CA TYR A 265 7.62 18.33 -11.20
C TYR A 265 8.80 17.99 -10.30
N HIS A 266 9.44 16.86 -10.57
CA HIS A 266 10.72 16.53 -9.97
C HIS A 266 11.77 16.23 -11.03
N THR A 267 13.04 16.33 -10.65
CA THR A 267 14.19 16.00 -11.48
C THR A 267 14.88 14.76 -10.95
N THR A 268 15.87 14.23 -11.68
CA THR A 268 16.70 13.08 -11.25
C THR A 268 17.95 13.50 -10.50
N ALA A 269 18.07 14.76 -10.08
CA ALA A 269 19.14 15.19 -9.20
C ALA A 269 19.07 14.44 -7.85
N PRO A 270 20.19 14.32 -7.12
CA PRO A 270 20.20 13.62 -5.84
C PRO A 270 19.10 14.08 -4.89
N GLY A 271 18.28 13.12 -4.39
CA GLY A 271 17.13 13.40 -3.52
C GLY A 271 15.86 13.78 -4.27
N ASP A 272 15.82 13.63 -5.61
CA ASP A 272 14.66 13.87 -6.48
C ASP A 272 13.94 15.18 -6.11
N PRO A 273 14.61 16.35 -6.22
CA PRO A 273 14.04 17.61 -5.77
C PRO A 273 12.75 17.93 -6.51
N ILE A 274 11.74 18.33 -5.72
CA ILE A 274 10.40 18.68 -6.19
C ILE A 274 10.28 20.20 -6.32
N PHE A 275 9.77 20.65 -7.46
CA PHE A 275 9.60 22.05 -7.81
C PHE A 275 8.14 22.38 -8.13
N VAL A 276 7.74 23.60 -7.83
CA VAL A 276 6.49 24.21 -8.31
C VAL A 276 6.83 25.36 -9.23
N LYS A 277 6.17 25.38 -10.39
CA LYS A 277 6.31 26.44 -11.42
C LYS A 277 4.94 26.99 -11.78
N ALA A 278 4.78 28.29 -11.73
CA ALA A 278 3.58 28.96 -12.22
C ALA A 278 3.64 29.17 -13.74
N SER A 279 2.48 29.12 -14.40
CA SER A 279 2.36 29.38 -15.82
C SER A 279 2.89 30.76 -16.14
N GLY A 280 3.67 30.90 -17.22
CA GLY A 280 4.30 32.16 -17.64
C GLY A 280 5.52 32.62 -16.83
N GLN A 281 5.88 31.90 -15.73
CA GLN A 281 7.11 32.19 -15.00
C GLN A 281 8.30 31.43 -15.58
N ALA A 282 9.46 32.12 -15.67
CA ALA A 282 10.70 31.48 -16.14
C ALA A 282 11.32 30.57 -15.08
N SER A 283 11.22 30.92 -13.79
CA SER A 283 11.82 30.21 -12.68
C SER A 283 10.80 29.32 -11.95
N ALA A 284 11.28 28.17 -11.45
CA ALA A 284 10.54 27.30 -10.56
C ALA A 284 11.02 27.47 -9.12
N HIS A 285 10.14 27.21 -8.16
CA HIS A 285 10.44 27.20 -6.74
C HIS A 285 10.62 25.77 -6.24
N GLN A 286 11.78 25.45 -5.64
CA GLN A 286 11.99 24.15 -5.01
C GLN A 286 11.25 24.09 -3.68
N ILE A 287 10.34 23.12 -3.56
CA ILE A 287 9.53 22.92 -2.34
C ILE A 287 10.03 21.79 -1.46
N TYR A 288 10.78 20.82 -2.03
CA TYR A 288 11.29 19.69 -1.29
C TYR A 288 12.52 19.07 -1.95
N VAL A 289 13.39 18.49 -1.15
CA VAL A 289 14.46 17.58 -1.57
C VAL A 289 14.60 16.48 -0.52
N ALA A 290 14.65 15.22 -0.96
CA ALA A 290 14.77 14.10 -0.05
C ALA A 290 16.23 13.90 0.42
N PRO A 291 16.45 13.31 1.61
CA PRO A 291 17.77 12.86 2.04
C PRO A 291 18.39 11.84 1.08
N ALA A 292 19.71 11.69 1.16
CA ALA A 292 20.43 10.72 0.33
C ALA A 292 19.85 9.29 0.46
N GLY A 293 19.63 8.64 -0.68
CA GLY A 293 19.05 7.30 -0.77
C GLY A 293 17.52 7.24 -0.62
N VAL A 294 16.86 8.37 -0.42
CA VAL A 294 15.40 8.49 -0.43
C VAL A 294 14.98 9.10 -1.75
N HIS A 295 13.96 8.54 -2.37
CA HIS A 295 13.41 8.97 -3.66
C HIS A 295 12.00 9.52 -3.53
N CYS A 296 11.59 10.35 -4.53
CA CYS A 296 10.27 10.98 -4.61
C CYS A 296 9.70 10.85 -6.01
N HIS A 297 8.52 10.24 -6.14
CA HIS A 297 7.86 9.97 -7.42
C HIS A 297 6.35 10.23 -7.35
N PHE A 298 5.69 10.24 -8.50
CA PHE A 298 4.23 10.31 -8.65
C PHE A 298 3.59 11.55 -7.99
N PRO A 299 4.08 12.77 -8.23
CA PRO A 299 3.45 13.96 -7.69
C PRO A 299 2.03 14.14 -8.26
N VAL A 300 1.09 14.58 -7.40
CA VAL A 300 -0.28 14.92 -7.77
C VAL A 300 -0.82 16.02 -6.87
N TRP A 301 -1.55 16.98 -7.44
CA TRP A 301 -2.18 18.05 -6.70
C TRP A 301 -3.46 17.57 -6.00
N SER A 302 -3.78 18.13 -4.82
CA SER A 302 -5.13 18.04 -4.27
C SER A 302 -6.14 18.80 -5.11
N ALA A 303 -7.42 18.41 -5.06
CA ALA A 303 -8.47 19.02 -5.84
C ALA A 303 -8.71 20.53 -5.51
N ASP A 304 -8.26 20.98 -4.34
CA ASP A 304 -8.30 22.39 -3.90
C ASP A 304 -6.96 23.10 -4.00
N ASP A 305 -5.96 22.46 -4.60
CA ASP A 305 -4.59 22.94 -4.75
C ASP A 305 -3.88 23.31 -3.43
N ALA A 306 -4.41 22.85 -2.29
CA ALA A 306 -3.84 23.11 -0.97
C ALA A 306 -2.61 22.25 -0.66
N TYR A 307 -2.54 21.07 -1.28
CA TYR A 307 -1.47 20.10 -1.08
C TYR A 307 -1.00 19.47 -2.38
N ILE A 308 0.24 19.01 -2.34
CA ILE A 308 0.84 18.11 -3.32
C ILE A 308 1.09 16.77 -2.62
N TYR A 309 0.47 15.71 -3.13
CA TYR A 309 0.74 14.34 -2.70
C TYR A 309 1.82 13.74 -3.57
N PHE A 310 2.67 12.90 -3.01
CA PHE A 310 3.72 12.20 -3.74
C PHE A 310 4.12 10.93 -2.99
N VAL A 311 4.72 10.00 -3.70
CA VAL A 311 5.28 8.79 -3.13
C VAL A 311 6.73 9.07 -2.72
N ARG A 312 7.09 8.76 -1.49
CA ARG A 312 8.44 8.95 -0.96
C ARG A 312 8.89 7.68 -0.27
N GLY A 313 10.11 7.24 -0.53
CA GLY A 313 10.61 6.03 0.08
C GLY A 313 12.04 5.66 -0.28
N ILE A 314 12.40 4.45 0.10
CA ILE A 314 13.72 3.85 -0.16
C ILE A 314 13.51 2.59 -1.01
N PRO A 315 14.12 2.53 -2.21
CA PRO A 315 14.04 1.33 -3.04
C PRO A 315 14.60 0.08 -2.30
N PRO A 316 14.09 -1.14 -2.61
CA PRO A 316 13.08 -1.38 -3.63
C PRO A 316 11.63 -1.26 -3.15
N ASP A 317 11.35 -1.29 -1.85
CA ASP A 317 10.02 -1.62 -1.36
C ASP A 317 9.62 -0.94 -0.03
N ALA A 318 10.25 0.16 0.34
CA ALA A 318 9.90 0.92 1.53
C ALA A 318 9.34 2.30 1.15
N TRP A 319 8.15 2.29 0.52
CA TRP A 319 7.49 3.48 0.00
C TRP A 319 6.18 3.76 0.71
N ASP A 320 5.83 5.06 0.77
CA ASP A 320 4.55 5.55 1.27
C ASP A 320 4.15 6.87 0.62
N ILE A 321 2.87 7.21 0.72
CA ILE A 321 2.33 8.49 0.25
C ILE A 321 2.56 9.53 1.34
N TRP A 322 3.06 10.68 0.89
CA TRP A 322 3.27 11.88 1.69
C TRP A 322 2.53 13.05 1.06
N ARG A 323 2.27 14.11 1.81
CA ARG A 323 1.79 15.38 1.29
C ARG A 323 2.63 16.54 1.81
N ILE A 324 2.67 17.61 1.04
CA ILE A 324 3.35 18.86 1.38
C ILE A 324 2.54 20.03 0.81
N ARG A 325 2.63 21.20 1.42
CA ARG A 325 2.06 22.41 0.84
C ARG A 325 2.88 22.90 -0.37
N PRO A 326 2.27 23.61 -1.34
CA PRO A 326 3.03 24.21 -2.45
C PRO A 326 4.10 25.23 -2.00
N SER A 327 4.03 25.72 -0.75
CA SER A 327 5.06 26.55 -0.14
C SER A 327 6.31 25.77 0.34
N GLY A 328 6.24 24.43 0.37
CA GLY A 328 7.29 23.57 0.94
C GLY A 328 7.11 23.26 2.43
N GLU A 329 6.04 23.75 3.06
CA GLU A 329 5.75 23.53 4.46
C GLU A 329 4.82 22.35 4.71
N GLY A 330 4.80 21.83 5.93
CA GLY A 330 3.80 20.85 6.38
C GLY A 330 3.97 19.48 5.74
N LEU A 331 5.21 19.01 5.56
CA LEU A 331 5.49 17.65 5.09
C LEU A 331 4.88 16.62 6.05
N GLU A 332 4.02 15.77 5.54
CA GLU A 332 3.24 14.83 6.34
C GLU A 332 3.06 13.47 5.65
N ARG A 333 3.26 12.38 6.40
CA ARG A 333 3.07 11.01 5.91
C ARG A 333 1.59 10.62 6.00
N ILE A 334 1.02 10.11 4.91
CA ILE A 334 -0.39 9.73 4.78
C ILE A 334 -0.59 8.23 4.92
N THR A 335 0.28 7.42 4.32
CA THR A 335 0.20 5.95 4.43
C THR A 335 1.37 5.38 5.22
N PHE A 336 1.22 4.13 5.69
CA PHE A 336 2.22 3.43 6.51
C PHE A 336 2.40 1.98 6.04
N HIS A 337 2.35 1.76 4.73
CA HIS A 337 2.52 0.43 4.14
C HIS A 337 3.97 -0.09 4.29
N ASN A 338 4.97 0.79 4.16
CA ASN A 338 6.38 0.40 4.04
C ASN A 338 6.55 -0.72 3.00
N SER A 339 5.90 -0.57 1.86
CA SER A 339 5.88 -1.55 0.77
C SER A 339 5.98 -0.82 -0.58
N LEU A 340 5.87 -1.53 -1.70
CA LEU A 340 5.75 -0.87 -3.00
C LEU A 340 4.44 -0.06 -3.03
N VAL A 341 4.53 1.26 -3.21
CA VAL A 341 3.40 2.18 -3.36
C VAL A 341 3.63 3.01 -4.62
N SER A 342 2.60 3.19 -5.44
CA SER A 342 2.72 3.94 -6.69
C SER A 342 1.37 4.52 -7.17
N HIS A 343 1.42 5.40 -8.17
CA HIS A 343 0.29 5.93 -8.92
C HIS A 343 -0.86 6.48 -8.05
N PRO A 344 -0.61 7.36 -7.07
CA PRO A 344 -1.69 8.01 -6.34
C PRO A 344 -2.52 8.89 -7.29
N VAL A 345 -3.84 8.83 -7.17
CA VAL A 345 -4.81 9.67 -7.87
C VAL A 345 -5.90 10.09 -6.90
N LEU A 346 -6.40 11.33 -7.01
CA LEU A 346 -7.53 11.78 -6.22
C LEU A 346 -8.82 11.64 -7.04
N LEU A 347 -9.84 11.05 -6.41
CA LEU A 347 -11.20 11.00 -6.97
C LEU A 347 -12.02 12.21 -6.53
N ASP A 348 -11.74 12.72 -5.35
CA ASP A 348 -12.34 13.92 -4.76
C ASP A 348 -11.37 14.57 -3.75
N ARG A 349 -11.83 15.51 -2.96
CA ARG A 349 -11.00 16.23 -1.96
C ARG A 349 -10.43 15.34 -0.86
N HIS A 350 -11.06 14.21 -0.59
CA HIS A 350 -10.74 13.34 0.55
C HIS A 350 -10.31 11.94 0.15
N THR A 351 -10.75 11.47 -1.02
CA THR A 351 -10.55 10.10 -1.47
C THR A 351 -9.36 10.01 -2.42
N LEU A 352 -8.29 9.39 -1.95
CA LEU A 352 -7.12 9.06 -2.74
C LEU A 352 -7.12 7.56 -3.05
N VAL A 353 -6.93 7.20 -4.31
CA VAL A 353 -6.77 5.83 -4.78
C VAL A 353 -5.34 5.63 -5.28
N TYR A 354 -4.75 4.49 -5.03
CA TYR A 354 -3.36 4.21 -5.36
C TYR A 354 -3.09 2.71 -5.46
N LEU A 355 -1.93 2.36 -5.98
CA LEU A 355 -1.45 0.98 -6.05
C LEU A 355 -0.48 0.71 -4.90
N ALA A 356 -0.64 -0.44 -4.24
CA ALA A 356 0.32 -0.87 -3.21
C ALA A 356 0.38 -2.41 -3.11
N THR A 357 1.52 -2.94 -2.68
CA THR A 357 1.59 -4.33 -2.23
C THR A 357 1.05 -4.44 -0.80
N ASP A 358 0.41 -5.56 -0.51
CA ASP A 358 -0.09 -5.87 0.83
C ASP A 358 1.04 -6.25 1.80
N ALA A 359 0.68 -6.54 3.06
CA ALA A 359 1.63 -6.94 4.10
C ALA A 359 2.41 -8.22 3.76
N GLN A 360 1.87 -9.07 2.87
CA GLN A 360 2.50 -10.27 2.36
C GLN A 360 3.37 -10.01 1.12
N ARG A 361 3.49 -8.72 0.69
CA ARG A 361 4.17 -8.26 -0.53
C ARG A 361 3.57 -8.82 -1.81
N SER A 362 2.28 -9.16 -1.78
CA SER A 362 1.49 -9.53 -2.95
C SER A 362 0.85 -8.29 -3.59
N GLY A 363 0.57 -8.34 -4.85
CA GLY A 363 0.05 -7.20 -5.63
C GLY A 363 1.05 -6.72 -6.69
N PRO A 364 0.98 -5.47 -7.14
CA PRO A 364 0.20 -4.34 -6.56
C PRO A 364 -1.31 -4.49 -6.67
N TRP A 365 -1.98 -4.10 -5.59
CA TRP A 365 -3.44 -4.03 -5.48
C TRP A 365 -3.90 -2.59 -5.46
N MET A 366 -5.16 -2.36 -5.81
CA MET A 366 -5.76 -1.03 -5.71
C MET A 366 -6.29 -0.78 -4.30
N PHE A 367 -5.84 0.30 -3.69
CA PHE A 367 -6.26 0.76 -2.37
C PHE A 367 -6.93 2.12 -2.46
N SER A 368 -7.87 2.38 -1.58
CA SER A 368 -8.39 3.71 -1.30
C SER A 368 -8.06 4.13 0.12
N ILE A 369 -7.92 5.44 0.33
CA ILE A 369 -7.73 6.04 1.65
C ILE A 369 -8.43 7.39 1.70
N ASP A 370 -9.15 7.65 2.79
CA ASP A 370 -9.52 9.01 3.15
C ASP A 370 -8.30 9.69 3.76
N VAL A 371 -7.85 10.79 3.15
CA VAL A 371 -6.58 11.47 3.47
C VAL A 371 -6.55 12.06 4.88
N GLU A 372 -7.70 12.32 5.49
CA GLU A 372 -7.79 12.82 6.85
C GLU A 372 -7.91 11.69 7.88
N ARG A 373 -8.61 10.60 7.55
CA ARG A 373 -8.76 9.42 8.43
C ARG A 373 -7.58 8.48 8.39
N ARG A 374 -6.89 8.38 7.25
CA ARG A 374 -5.65 7.62 7.02
C ARG A 374 -5.77 6.12 7.32
N VAL A 375 -6.92 5.55 7.03
CA VAL A 375 -7.15 4.11 7.10
C VAL A 375 -7.21 3.56 5.68
N PRO A 376 -6.16 2.88 5.19
CA PRO A 376 -6.15 2.31 3.86
C PRO A 376 -7.07 1.11 3.77
N ARG A 377 -7.75 0.98 2.63
CA ARG A 377 -8.65 -0.11 2.32
C ARG A 377 -8.36 -0.64 0.92
N ARG A 378 -8.17 -1.94 0.78
CA ARG A 378 -8.11 -2.59 -0.53
C ARG A 378 -9.50 -2.58 -1.17
N ILE A 379 -9.62 -2.09 -2.41
CA ILE A 379 -10.89 -1.89 -3.11
C ILE A 379 -11.09 -2.81 -4.32
N ASN A 380 -10.04 -3.49 -4.80
CA ASN A 380 -10.22 -4.52 -5.82
C ASN A 380 -10.27 -5.91 -5.17
N SER A 381 -11.22 -6.71 -5.60
CA SER A 381 -11.38 -8.12 -5.20
C SER A 381 -10.84 -9.10 -6.25
N GLY A 382 -10.38 -8.59 -7.41
CA GLY A 382 -9.82 -9.39 -8.51
C GLY A 382 -8.41 -9.90 -8.22
N LEU A 383 -7.95 -10.79 -9.10
CA LEU A 383 -6.57 -11.32 -9.11
C LEU A 383 -5.66 -10.52 -10.05
N GLU A 384 -6.17 -9.43 -10.63
CA GLU A 384 -5.44 -8.60 -11.56
C GLU A 384 -4.40 -7.77 -10.82
N HIS A 385 -3.20 -7.78 -11.34
CA HIS A 385 -2.11 -6.92 -10.89
C HIS A 385 -2.15 -5.64 -11.73
N TYR A 386 -2.41 -4.52 -11.10
CA TYR A 386 -2.41 -3.23 -11.78
C TYR A 386 -1.01 -2.64 -11.83
N THR A 387 -0.64 -2.07 -12.98
CA THR A 387 0.70 -1.51 -13.21
C THR A 387 0.69 0.00 -13.37
N SER A 388 -0.46 0.60 -13.69
CA SER A 388 -0.65 2.06 -13.69
C SER A 388 -2.08 2.43 -13.32
N LEU A 389 -2.27 3.69 -12.92
CA LEU A 389 -3.55 4.24 -12.53
C LEU A 389 -3.61 5.74 -12.86
N ALA A 390 -4.69 6.19 -13.48
CA ALA A 390 -4.97 7.60 -13.70
C ALA A 390 -6.47 7.87 -13.60
N ALA A 391 -6.85 9.10 -13.20
CA ALA A 391 -8.23 9.53 -13.04
C ALA A 391 -8.53 10.77 -13.88
N SER A 392 -9.77 10.91 -14.35
CA SER A 392 -10.29 12.16 -14.93
C SER A 392 -10.38 13.25 -13.87
N ALA A 393 -10.42 14.52 -14.29
CA ALA A 393 -10.44 15.65 -13.35
C ALA A 393 -11.67 15.69 -12.44
N ASP A 394 -12.79 15.13 -12.90
CA ASP A 394 -14.03 15.01 -12.13
C ASP A 394 -14.04 13.81 -11.17
N GLY A 395 -13.04 12.93 -11.23
CA GLY A 395 -12.92 11.72 -10.41
C GLY A 395 -13.90 10.58 -10.75
N TYR A 396 -14.73 10.75 -11.79
CA TYR A 396 -15.73 9.73 -12.16
C TYR A 396 -15.21 8.65 -13.10
N ARG A 397 -14.06 8.87 -13.73
CA ARG A 397 -13.46 7.89 -14.64
C ARG A 397 -12.05 7.57 -14.17
N LEU A 398 -11.78 6.27 -14.07
CA LEU A 398 -10.49 5.72 -13.70
C LEU A 398 -10.01 4.83 -14.82
N VAL A 399 -8.78 5.00 -15.27
CA VAL A 399 -8.11 4.10 -16.20
C VAL A 399 -6.95 3.43 -15.48
N ALA A 400 -6.80 2.13 -15.74
CA ALA A 400 -5.71 1.34 -15.19
C ALA A 400 -5.18 0.38 -16.26
N THR A 401 -3.89 0.12 -16.24
CA THR A 401 -3.33 -1.04 -16.95
C THR A 401 -3.32 -2.23 -16.01
N ALA A 402 -3.89 -3.34 -16.45
CA ALA A 402 -3.90 -4.59 -15.71
C ALA A 402 -2.96 -5.59 -16.39
N SER A 403 -2.01 -6.12 -15.60
CA SER A 403 -1.12 -7.16 -16.09
C SER A 403 -1.78 -8.53 -15.90
N THR A 404 -2.07 -9.20 -16.99
CA THR A 404 -2.41 -10.63 -16.99
C THR A 404 -1.13 -11.41 -17.28
N VAL A 405 -0.63 -12.11 -16.29
CA VAL A 405 0.54 -12.99 -16.51
C VAL A 405 0.10 -14.15 -17.41
N ARG A 406 0.49 -14.12 -18.67
CA ARG A 406 0.38 -15.29 -19.55
C ARG A 406 1.68 -16.09 -19.41
N SER A 407 1.60 -17.24 -18.82
CA SER A 407 2.73 -18.18 -18.73
C SER A 407 2.44 -19.40 -19.57
N SER A 408 3.40 -19.80 -20.38
CA SER A 408 3.38 -21.05 -21.16
C SER A 408 4.52 -21.95 -20.72
N ILE A 409 4.38 -23.24 -20.93
CA ILE A 409 5.43 -24.21 -20.66
C ILE A 409 5.89 -24.78 -21.98
N SER A 410 7.20 -24.74 -22.22
CA SER A 410 7.85 -25.38 -23.34
C SER A 410 8.97 -26.31 -22.85
N GLN A 411 9.15 -27.42 -23.50
CA GLN A 411 10.23 -28.37 -23.26
C GLN A 411 11.37 -28.12 -24.25
N LEU A 412 12.58 -27.95 -23.74
CA LEU A 412 13.79 -27.74 -24.52
C LEU A 412 14.64 -29.01 -24.46
N PRO A 413 15.05 -29.59 -25.59
CA PRO A 413 16.04 -30.68 -25.62
C PRO A 413 17.41 -30.10 -25.26
N ILE A 414 18.00 -30.57 -24.14
CA ILE A 414 19.29 -30.07 -23.66
C ILE A 414 20.45 -30.76 -24.42
N ALA A 415 20.24 -32.00 -24.86
CA ALA A 415 21.26 -32.79 -25.56
C ALA A 415 21.48 -32.35 -27.02
N ASP A 416 20.50 -31.72 -27.63
CA ASP A 416 20.59 -31.20 -29.00
C ASP A 416 19.91 -29.80 -29.06
N THR A 417 20.74 -28.77 -28.99
CA THR A 417 20.31 -27.38 -29.00
C THR A 417 19.80 -26.89 -30.36
N ALA A 418 19.99 -27.68 -31.42
CA ALA A 418 19.45 -27.37 -32.76
C ALA A 418 17.96 -27.72 -32.88
N LEU A 419 17.42 -28.54 -31.98
CA LEU A 419 15.99 -28.85 -31.97
C LEU A 419 15.16 -27.72 -31.35
N PRO A 420 14.01 -27.37 -31.94
CA PRO A 420 13.17 -26.32 -31.44
C PRO A 420 12.52 -26.71 -30.12
N ALA A 421 12.17 -25.69 -29.33
CA ALA A 421 11.34 -25.85 -28.13
C ALA A 421 9.98 -26.45 -28.50
N VAL A 422 9.56 -27.48 -27.78
CA VAL A 422 8.27 -28.15 -27.99
C VAL A 422 7.26 -27.55 -27.00
N PRO A 423 6.15 -26.94 -27.44
CA PRO A 423 5.11 -26.45 -26.55
C PRO A 423 4.48 -27.61 -25.76
N VAL A 424 4.41 -27.45 -24.43
CA VAL A 424 3.80 -28.41 -23.51
C VAL A 424 2.42 -27.97 -23.08
N SER A 425 2.27 -26.70 -22.73
CA SER A 425 1.02 -26.08 -22.36
C SER A 425 1.00 -24.61 -22.76
N PRO A 426 -0.07 -24.11 -23.39
CA PRO A 426 -0.23 -22.69 -23.69
C PRO A 426 -0.50 -21.85 -22.44
N SER A 427 -0.83 -22.50 -21.32
CA SER A 427 -1.17 -21.85 -20.07
C SER A 427 -0.73 -22.71 -18.90
N GLY A 428 0.41 -22.37 -18.27
CA GLY A 428 0.92 -23.14 -17.15
C GLY A 428 2.17 -22.53 -16.55
N MET A 429 2.38 -22.82 -15.26
CA MET A 429 3.52 -22.31 -14.48
C MET A 429 4.05 -23.38 -13.51
N SER A 430 5.22 -23.13 -12.94
CA SER A 430 5.86 -24.01 -11.94
C SER A 430 5.99 -25.47 -12.37
N PRO A 431 6.56 -25.79 -13.56
CA PRO A 431 6.69 -27.16 -14.02
C PRO A 431 7.63 -27.97 -13.11
N ARG A 432 7.29 -29.24 -12.88
CA ARG A 432 8.09 -30.22 -12.13
C ARG A 432 8.05 -31.58 -12.80
N PHE A 433 9.22 -32.15 -13.10
CA PHE A 433 9.32 -33.51 -13.61
C PHE A 433 9.22 -34.53 -12.49
N GLY A 434 8.30 -35.47 -12.63
CA GLY A 434 8.26 -36.74 -11.91
C GLY A 434 8.99 -37.85 -12.66
N PRO A 435 8.92 -39.10 -12.18
CA PRO A 435 9.59 -40.23 -12.84
C PRO A 435 9.16 -40.43 -14.31
N ASP A 436 7.87 -40.32 -14.58
CA ASP A 436 7.20 -40.58 -15.86
C ASP A 436 6.12 -39.55 -16.23
N TYR A 437 6.08 -38.41 -15.50
CA TYR A 437 5.09 -37.38 -15.71
C TYR A 437 5.65 -35.96 -15.48
N LEU A 438 4.92 -34.98 -15.97
CA LEU A 438 5.15 -33.56 -15.70
C LEU A 438 3.97 -33.00 -14.89
N LEU A 439 4.26 -32.30 -13.80
CA LEU A 439 3.29 -31.47 -13.09
C LEU A 439 3.44 -30.02 -13.49
N TYR A 440 2.34 -29.28 -13.47
CA TYR A 440 2.33 -27.84 -13.57
C TYR A 440 1.08 -27.25 -12.93
N VAL A 441 1.09 -25.97 -12.67
CA VAL A 441 -0.01 -25.22 -12.07
C VAL A 441 -0.63 -24.36 -13.18
N SER A 442 -1.98 -24.27 -13.24
CA SER A 442 -2.64 -23.26 -14.07
C SER A 442 -2.36 -21.85 -13.54
N PRO A 443 -2.28 -20.82 -14.42
CA PRO A 443 -2.15 -19.44 -13.97
C PRO A 443 -3.23 -19.04 -12.97
N PRO A 444 -2.98 -18.01 -12.14
CA PRO A 444 -4.01 -17.42 -11.29
C PRO A 444 -5.24 -17.01 -12.10
N GLY A 445 -6.45 -17.26 -11.56
CA GLY A 445 -7.71 -16.97 -12.22
C GLY A 445 -8.89 -17.35 -11.32
N LYS A 446 -10.12 -17.36 -11.87
CA LYS A 446 -11.34 -17.78 -11.13
C LYS A 446 -11.22 -19.18 -10.55
N ARG A 447 -10.45 -20.03 -11.18
CA ARG A 447 -10.12 -21.38 -10.72
C ARG A 447 -8.63 -21.64 -10.98
N GLN A 448 -7.95 -22.20 -10.02
CA GLN A 448 -6.56 -22.61 -10.14
C GLN A 448 -6.43 -24.11 -9.84
N GLY A 449 -5.56 -24.80 -10.58
CA GLY A 449 -5.39 -26.25 -10.43
C GLY A 449 -3.98 -26.74 -10.65
N ILE A 450 -3.71 -27.95 -10.14
CA ILE A 450 -2.49 -28.72 -10.41
C ILE A 450 -2.82 -29.71 -11.51
N TRP A 451 -2.03 -29.68 -12.56
CA TRP A 451 -2.18 -30.50 -13.76
C TRP A 451 -1.06 -31.52 -13.84
N LYS A 452 -1.42 -32.73 -14.24
CA LYS A 452 -0.46 -33.81 -14.52
C LYS A 452 -0.52 -34.17 -16.00
N ARG A 453 0.66 -34.19 -16.64
CA ARG A 453 0.82 -34.61 -18.04
C ARG A 453 1.56 -35.93 -18.11
N VAL A 454 0.95 -36.93 -18.77
CA VAL A 454 1.52 -38.25 -19.02
C VAL A 454 1.35 -38.55 -20.51
N ASN A 455 2.39 -39.00 -21.19
CA ASN A 455 2.33 -39.35 -22.61
C ASN A 455 1.65 -38.29 -23.50
N GLY A 456 1.96 -37.02 -23.24
CA GLY A 456 1.43 -35.90 -24.01
C GLY A 456 0.00 -35.44 -23.62
N VAL A 457 -0.72 -36.17 -22.75
CA VAL A 457 -2.07 -35.83 -22.30
C VAL A 457 -2.04 -35.18 -20.92
N SER A 458 -2.64 -33.99 -20.80
CA SER A 458 -2.73 -33.24 -19.53
C SER A 458 -4.12 -33.42 -18.92
N ARG A 459 -4.19 -33.69 -17.61
CA ARG A 459 -5.43 -33.67 -16.85
C ARG A 459 -5.25 -32.90 -15.53
N GLU A 460 -6.29 -32.25 -15.07
CA GLU A 460 -6.33 -31.65 -13.74
C GLU A 460 -6.44 -32.77 -12.69
N ILE A 461 -5.55 -32.76 -11.70
CA ILE A 461 -5.55 -33.72 -10.59
C ILE A 461 -5.99 -33.09 -9.28
N TRP A 462 -5.96 -31.76 -9.18
CA TRP A 462 -6.48 -30.99 -8.06
C TRP A 462 -6.85 -29.59 -8.51
N GLY A 463 -7.90 -28.98 -7.92
CA GLY A 463 -8.30 -27.61 -8.26
C GLY A 463 -9.14 -26.93 -7.20
N THR A 464 -9.07 -25.61 -7.15
CA THR A 464 -9.74 -24.77 -6.18
C THR A 464 -10.23 -23.46 -6.78
N THR A 465 -11.30 -22.89 -6.21
CA THR A 465 -11.82 -21.54 -6.49
C THR A 465 -11.74 -20.64 -5.26
N GLN A 466 -11.28 -21.19 -4.11
CA GLN A 466 -11.30 -20.51 -2.81
C GLN A 466 -9.92 -20.04 -2.34
N SER A 467 -8.86 -20.61 -2.90
CA SER A 467 -7.49 -20.27 -2.51
C SER A 467 -6.58 -20.17 -3.72
N THR A 468 -5.45 -19.48 -3.56
CA THR A 468 -4.41 -19.36 -4.60
C THR A 468 -3.23 -20.24 -4.25
N ILE A 469 -2.70 -20.98 -5.24
CA ILE A 469 -1.45 -21.75 -5.06
C ILE A 469 -0.29 -20.74 -5.03
N VAL A 470 0.34 -20.59 -3.88
CA VAL A 470 1.44 -19.63 -3.64
C VAL A 470 2.82 -20.30 -3.64
N GLY A 471 2.85 -21.62 -3.54
CA GLY A 471 4.06 -22.43 -3.70
C GLY A 471 3.78 -23.61 -4.61
N GLY A 472 4.53 -23.70 -5.72
CA GLY A 472 4.38 -24.74 -6.75
C GLY A 472 4.58 -26.16 -6.21
N PRO A 473 4.12 -27.18 -6.96
CA PRO A 473 4.14 -28.56 -6.52
C PRO A 473 5.57 -29.07 -6.33
N ALA A 474 5.80 -29.79 -5.24
CA ALA A 474 7.01 -30.54 -4.97
C ALA A 474 6.68 -32.04 -4.97
N ILE A 475 7.49 -32.82 -5.68
CA ILE A 475 7.30 -34.27 -5.82
C ILE A 475 8.17 -34.97 -4.78
N ALA A 476 7.59 -35.94 -4.07
CA ALA A 476 8.34 -36.76 -3.11
C ALA A 476 9.43 -37.59 -3.82
N PRO A 477 10.50 -37.99 -3.12
CA PRO A 477 11.58 -38.78 -3.72
C PRO A 477 11.13 -40.10 -4.35
N ASP A 478 10.04 -40.68 -3.86
CA ASP A 478 9.43 -41.89 -4.41
C ASP A 478 8.53 -41.66 -5.63
N GLY A 479 8.32 -40.37 -6.03
CA GLY A 479 7.43 -39.99 -7.13
C GLY A 479 5.93 -40.20 -6.87
N ARG A 480 5.54 -40.67 -5.70
CA ARG A 480 4.16 -41.08 -5.39
C ARG A 480 3.32 -40.00 -4.72
N ARG A 481 3.94 -39.02 -4.10
CA ARG A 481 3.25 -37.94 -3.35
C ARG A 481 3.66 -36.58 -3.84
N ILE A 482 2.75 -35.62 -3.70
CA ILE A 482 2.93 -34.24 -4.11
C ILE A 482 2.60 -33.35 -2.91
N ALA A 483 3.39 -32.28 -2.71
CA ALA A 483 3.12 -31.24 -1.73
C ALA A 483 3.08 -29.87 -2.40
N TRP A 484 2.20 -28.98 -1.93
CA TRP A 484 2.13 -27.58 -2.40
C TRP A 484 1.61 -26.67 -1.29
N THR A 485 1.77 -25.36 -1.47
CA THR A 485 1.22 -24.37 -0.55
C THR A 485 0.15 -23.53 -1.23
N SER A 486 -0.94 -23.26 -0.53
CA SER A 486 -1.99 -22.35 -0.95
C SER A 486 -2.23 -21.25 0.07
N ALA A 487 -2.84 -20.14 -0.35
CA ALA A 487 -3.26 -19.03 0.49
C ALA A 487 -4.74 -18.71 0.26
N ASP A 488 -5.45 -18.42 1.35
CA ASP A 488 -6.78 -17.84 1.39
C ASP A 488 -6.74 -16.62 2.31
N GLY A 489 -6.71 -15.42 1.71
CA GLY A 489 -6.36 -14.19 2.43
C GLY A 489 -4.99 -14.30 3.10
N ASP A 490 -4.94 -14.09 4.41
CA ASP A 490 -3.71 -14.16 5.22
C ASP A 490 -3.36 -15.57 5.71
N ARG A 491 -4.24 -16.55 5.50
CA ARG A 491 -4.01 -17.94 5.91
C ARG A 491 -3.31 -18.71 4.80
N THR A 492 -2.24 -19.40 5.18
CA THR A 492 -1.53 -20.31 4.27
C THR A 492 -1.67 -21.73 4.73
N SER A 493 -1.80 -22.67 3.79
CA SER A 493 -1.95 -24.09 4.06
C SER A 493 -0.92 -24.88 3.28
N LEU A 494 -0.30 -25.86 3.92
CA LEU A 494 0.53 -26.88 3.28
C LEU A 494 -0.33 -28.11 3.01
N TRP A 495 -0.37 -28.52 1.77
CA TRP A 495 -1.16 -29.65 1.30
C TRP A 495 -0.28 -30.81 0.87
N ILE A 496 -0.82 -32.01 0.97
CA ILE A 496 -0.25 -33.21 0.36
C ILE A 496 -1.36 -34.03 -0.31
N MET A 497 -1.01 -34.74 -1.37
CA MET A 497 -1.85 -35.70 -2.08
C MET A 497 -1.02 -36.79 -2.73
N ASP A 498 -1.66 -37.84 -3.19
CA ASP A 498 -1.02 -38.84 -4.06
C ASP A 498 -0.79 -38.27 -5.47
N SER A 499 0.15 -38.81 -6.22
CA SER A 499 0.53 -38.27 -7.54
C SER A 499 -0.55 -38.45 -8.62
N ASP A 500 -1.63 -39.18 -8.32
CA ASP A 500 -2.82 -39.31 -9.16
C ASP A 500 -3.93 -38.32 -8.80
N GLY A 501 -3.77 -37.55 -7.73
CA GLY A 501 -4.73 -36.61 -7.18
C GLY A 501 -5.55 -37.17 -6.02
N GLY A 502 -5.38 -38.44 -5.65
CA GLY A 502 -6.05 -39.07 -4.54
C GLY A 502 -5.57 -38.57 -3.17
N HIS A 503 -6.36 -38.84 -2.12
CA HIS A 503 -6.06 -38.58 -0.71
C HIS A 503 -5.52 -37.18 -0.41
N SER A 504 -6.05 -36.16 -1.14
CA SER A 504 -5.68 -34.75 -0.90
C SER A 504 -6.11 -34.31 0.51
N ARG A 505 -5.15 -33.79 1.28
CA ARG A 505 -5.39 -33.27 2.63
C ARG A 505 -4.46 -32.13 2.99
N THR A 506 -4.91 -31.30 3.89
CA THR A 506 -4.06 -30.30 4.55
C THR A 506 -3.11 -30.98 5.53
N LEU A 507 -1.82 -30.72 5.41
CA LEU A 507 -0.83 -31.18 6.39
C LEU A 507 -0.76 -30.21 7.58
N THR A 508 -0.79 -28.91 7.32
CA THR A 508 -0.90 -27.85 8.32
C THR A 508 -1.45 -26.56 7.71
N ASP A 509 -2.24 -25.82 8.48
CA ASP A 509 -2.77 -24.48 8.20
C ASP A 509 -2.49 -23.49 9.35
N SER A 510 -1.71 -23.94 10.35
CA SER A 510 -1.35 -23.14 11.53
C SER A 510 -0.03 -22.37 11.37
N LEU A 511 0.64 -22.50 10.23
CA LEU A 511 1.92 -21.90 9.94
C LEU A 511 1.78 -20.87 8.81
N THR A 512 2.40 -19.71 8.95
CA THR A 512 2.52 -18.74 7.85
C THR A 512 3.65 -19.18 6.93
N LEU A 513 3.30 -19.75 5.79
CA LEU A 513 4.23 -20.36 4.83
C LEU A 513 4.58 -19.38 3.69
N ARG A 514 5.82 -19.45 3.21
CA ARG A 514 6.27 -18.72 2.02
C ARG A 514 7.04 -19.61 1.06
N GLY A 515 6.85 -19.35 -0.24
CA GLY A 515 7.56 -20.03 -1.32
C GLY A 515 7.18 -21.50 -1.50
N ASN A 516 8.01 -22.20 -2.27
CA ASN A 516 7.76 -23.59 -2.62
C ASN A 516 8.18 -24.53 -1.49
N PRO A 517 7.39 -25.56 -1.16
CA PRO A 517 7.80 -26.62 -0.27
C PRO A 517 8.83 -27.53 -0.94
N ALA A 518 9.64 -28.22 -0.18
CA ALA A 518 10.57 -29.25 -0.65
C ALA A 518 10.46 -30.51 0.21
N TRP A 519 10.51 -31.67 -0.39
CA TRP A 519 10.56 -32.93 0.34
C TRP A 519 11.95 -33.18 0.90
N ALA A 520 12.03 -33.67 2.11
CA ALA A 520 13.25 -34.24 2.62
C ALA A 520 13.59 -35.54 1.87
N PRO A 521 14.87 -35.88 1.71
CA PRO A 521 15.29 -37.07 0.95
C PRO A 521 14.71 -38.39 1.47
N ASP A 522 14.37 -38.48 2.75
CA ASP A 522 13.74 -39.62 3.38
C ASP A 522 12.25 -39.76 3.08
N GLY A 523 11.64 -38.76 2.43
CA GLY A 523 10.21 -38.72 2.14
C GLY A 523 9.29 -38.66 3.36
N LYS A 524 9.82 -38.43 4.58
CA LYS A 524 9.06 -38.41 5.83
C LYS A 524 8.71 -37.01 6.34
N SER A 525 9.26 -36.00 5.71
CA SER A 525 9.02 -34.61 6.10
C SER A 525 9.10 -33.65 4.90
N ILE A 526 8.52 -32.48 5.09
CA ILE A 526 8.57 -31.38 4.13
C ILE A 526 9.35 -30.22 4.77
N VAL A 527 10.19 -29.58 3.99
CA VAL A 527 10.91 -28.38 4.39
C VAL A 527 10.26 -27.18 3.69
N ALA A 528 9.92 -26.15 4.46
CA ALA A 528 9.32 -24.92 3.95
C ALA A 528 9.82 -23.70 4.72
N ALA A 529 9.73 -22.53 4.10
CA ALA A 529 9.97 -21.26 4.78
C ALA A 529 8.72 -20.90 5.60
N VAL A 530 8.87 -20.81 6.91
CA VAL A 530 7.82 -20.43 7.87
C VAL A 530 8.15 -19.07 8.43
N VAL A 531 7.22 -18.10 8.34
CA VAL A 531 7.38 -16.78 8.93
C VAL A 531 7.02 -16.82 10.42
N ARG A 532 7.96 -16.42 11.28
CA ARG A 532 7.76 -16.20 12.71
C ARG A 532 8.34 -14.85 13.09
N ASP A 533 7.57 -14.05 13.81
CA ASP A 533 7.97 -12.69 14.22
C ASP A 533 8.39 -11.80 13.03
N GLY A 534 7.70 -11.95 11.88
CA GLY A 534 8.01 -11.22 10.64
C GLY A 534 9.21 -11.75 9.85
N GLU A 535 9.96 -12.75 10.37
CA GLU A 535 11.17 -13.29 9.77
C GLU A 535 10.93 -14.70 9.20
N PRO A 536 11.34 -14.99 7.94
CA PRO A 536 11.26 -16.33 7.38
C PRO A 536 12.34 -17.24 7.99
N ARG A 537 11.94 -18.43 8.41
CA ARG A 537 12.81 -19.47 8.98
C ARG A 537 12.61 -20.77 8.23
N LEU A 538 13.69 -21.43 7.84
CA LEU A 538 13.61 -22.73 7.21
C LEU A 538 13.21 -23.77 8.25
N THR A 539 12.07 -24.46 8.02
CA THR A 539 11.44 -25.32 9.00
C THR A 539 11.14 -26.68 8.39
N LYS A 540 11.52 -27.76 9.09
CA LYS A 540 11.17 -29.15 8.77
C LYS A 540 9.82 -29.46 9.39
N ILE A 541 8.87 -29.94 8.60
CA ILE A 541 7.50 -30.26 8.98
C ILE A 541 7.31 -31.77 8.77
N PRO A 542 7.28 -32.57 9.86
CA PRO A 542 7.09 -34.02 9.76
C PRO A 542 5.69 -34.40 9.28
N LEU A 543 5.57 -35.52 8.57
CA LEU A 543 4.27 -36.04 8.08
C LEU A 543 3.46 -36.78 9.15
N ASP A 544 4.10 -37.18 10.22
CA ASP A 544 3.50 -37.93 11.34
C ASP A 544 2.80 -37.06 12.37
N GLY A 545 2.76 -35.71 12.14
CA GLY A 545 2.13 -34.78 13.05
C GLY A 545 3.03 -34.32 14.21
N SER A 546 4.30 -34.75 14.25
CA SER A 546 5.26 -34.26 15.23
C SER A 546 5.49 -32.74 15.04
N ALA A 547 5.97 -32.06 16.09
CA ALA A 547 6.18 -30.63 16.09
C ALA A 547 7.19 -30.19 15.01
N PRO A 548 6.89 -29.12 14.26
CA PRO A 548 7.81 -28.54 13.28
C PRO A 548 9.13 -28.07 13.90
N GLN A 549 10.25 -28.38 13.27
CA GLN A 549 11.60 -28.07 13.74
C GLN A 549 12.24 -27.01 12.85
N THR A 550 12.72 -25.92 13.45
CA THR A 550 13.49 -24.90 12.74
C THR A 550 14.89 -25.41 12.42
N LEU A 551 15.24 -25.50 11.14
CA LEU A 551 16.56 -25.93 10.66
C LEU A 551 17.56 -24.77 10.64
N VAL A 552 17.09 -23.58 10.19
CA VAL A 552 17.92 -22.37 10.10
C VAL A 552 17.15 -21.26 10.80
N PRO A 553 17.69 -20.69 11.88
CA PRO A 553 16.99 -19.70 12.70
C PRO A 553 16.76 -18.35 12.01
N ARG A 554 17.53 -18.04 10.97
CA ARG A 554 17.38 -16.80 10.18
C ARG A 554 17.87 -17.01 8.76
N ILE A 555 17.02 -16.70 7.77
CA ILE A 555 17.42 -16.57 6.37
C ILE A 555 17.82 -15.10 6.18
N LEU A 556 19.13 -14.82 6.04
CA LEU A 556 19.59 -13.46 5.77
C LEU A 556 19.07 -13.02 4.39
N PRO A 557 18.43 -11.86 4.28
CA PRO A 557 18.07 -11.31 2.98
C PRO A 557 19.35 -10.90 2.26
N ARG A 558 19.83 -11.71 1.31
CA ARG A 558 20.81 -11.23 0.34
C ARG A 558 20.06 -10.44 -0.73
N SER A 559 20.43 -9.20 -0.89
CA SER A 559 20.16 -8.40 -2.06
C SER A 559 20.43 -9.19 -3.34
N ARG A 560 19.39 -9.38 -4.17
CA ARG A 560 19.35 -10.19 -5.39
C ARG A 560 19.27 -11.71 -5.15
N VAL A 561 18.09 -12.17 -4.79
CA VAL A 561 17.69 -13.55 -5.06
C VAL A 561 16.64 -13.49 -6.16
N VAL A 562 17.01 -13.94 -7.33
CA VAL A 562 16.04 -14.40 -8.33
C VAL A 562 15.22 -15.49 -7.65
N ALA A 563 13.93 -15.28 -7.52
CA ALA A 563 13.02 -16.20 -6.86
C ALA A 563 13.21 -17.62 -7.45
N GLY A 564 13.54 -18.58 -6.62
CA GLY A 564 13.40 -19.99 -6.95
C GLY A 564 14.62 -20.91 -6.76
N TRP A 565 15.84 -20.45 -6.54
CA TRP A 565 17.02 -21.33 -6.60
C TRP A 565 17.88 -21.44 -5.32
N ALA A 566 17.57 -20.71 -4.27
CA ALA A 566 18.42 -20.65 -3.06
C ALA A 566 18.28 -21.85 -2.10
N VAL A 567 17.29 -22.70 -2.26
CA VAL A 567 17.02 -23.81 -1.30
C VAL A 567 17.76 -25.10 -1.68
N LEU A 568 18.21 -25.27 -2.92
CA LEU A 568 18.85 -26.52 -3.40
C LEU A 568 20.36 -26.60 -3.15
N ALA A 569 21.03 -25.51 -2.78
CA ALA A 569 22.49 -25.49 -2.59
C ALA A 569 22.96 -25.93 -1.18
N LEU A 570 22.07 -26.05 -0.20
CA LEU A 570 22.41 -26.36 1.20
C LEU A 570 22.26 -27.85 1.59
N LEU A 571 21.86 -28.74 0.69
CA LEU A 571 21.64 -30.15 0.98
C LEU A 571 22.70 -31.09 0.34
N ARG A 572 23.82 -30.57 -0.17
CA ARG A 572 24.98 -31.40 -0.56
C ARG A 572 26.18 -31.07 0.32
N SER A 573 26.26 -31.69 1.44
CA SER A 573 27.51 -32.07 2.11
C SER A 573 27.26 -33.29 2.97
#